data_c17515993cd102d1519a1b78b6e4634b
#
_entry.id   c17515993cd102d1519a1b78b6e4634b
#
_cell.length_a   1.000
_cell.length_b   1.000
_cell.length_c   1.000
_cell.angle_alpha   90.00
_cell.angle_beta   90.00
_cell.angle_gamma   90.00
#
_symmetry.space_group_name_H-M   'P 1'
#
loop_
_entity.id
_entity.type
_entity.pdbx_description
1 polymer ?
#
loop_
_entity_poly.entity_id
_entity_poly.type
_entity_poly.pdbx_seq_one_letter_code
_entity_poly.pdbx_strand_id
1 'polypeptide(L)'
;MRSRVPKVLHDLCGRPMIAWSVAAALEAGAGKVVVVDGPDRPLNGELPDGVELAVQPEANGTGGAVLAAVDHVGDEAVLVLNGDVPLVTAELLRGLLDAHVTGRVQATLASTELDDPSGYGRVVRRSDGSVARVVETKVIGDATPDELAIREVNAGLYAFDGPALKDALSRLTPDNAQGELYLPSVVELLDQVAAHSFDEPAAMLGVNDRVELARVRTLAQARINAGHMRAGVTLVDPATTLIDVTVRIGQDTVVQPSSFLRGTTTIGERCMIGPLTTIIDANLGDDVTVLHSYLTTCEVRDRATIGPFAYLRPGTLLRERAKAGTFVEIKNSDIGEGTKVPHLSYIGDADVGAGTNIGAANVTANYDGVNKHRTTIGADVHTSVDTTFVAPVTVGDGAYTAANSAITDDVPPGALGIARPRQTNIEGYAERKRKPPDTSS
;
A
#
# COMPACT_ATOMS: atom_id res chain seq x y z
N MET A 1 -2.72 -18.66 -9.77
CA MET A 1 -2.81 -17.18 -10.05
C MET A 1 -3.01 -16.82 -11.53
N ARG A 2 -2.58 -17.65 -12.50
CA ARG A 2 -2.55 -17.32 -13.94
C ARG A 2 -1.88 -15.95 -14.19
N SER A 3 -0.66 -15.77 -13.69
CA SER A 3 0.10 -14.53 -13.70
C SER A 3 1.55 -14.77 -14.08
N ARG A 4 2.19 -13.76 -14.69
CA ARG A 4 3.65 -13.74 -14.90
C ARG A 4 4.40 -13.32 -13.63
N VAL A 5 3.71 -12.63 -12.72
CA VAL A 5 4.25 -12.26 -11.41
C VAL A 5 4.19 -13.52 -10.52
N PRO A 6 5.26 -13.87 -9.82
CA PRO A 6 5.27 -14.96 -8.84
C PRO A 6 4.15 -14.80 -7.82
N LYS A 7 3.55 -15.92 -7.40
CA LYS A 7 2.39 -15.92 -6.50
C LYS A 7 2.60 -15.04 -5.26
N VAL A 8 3.72 -15.19 -4.62
CA VAL A 8 4.05 -14.53 -3.34
C VAL A 8 4.45 -13.06 -3.47
N LEU A 9 4.69 -12.57 -4.69
CA LEU A 9 4.96 -11.16 -4.99
C LEU A 9 3.71 -10.34 -5.32
N HIS A 10 2.53 -10.96 -5.35
CA HIS A 10 1.30 -10.17 -5.51
C HIS A 10 1.08 -9.25 -4.33
N ASP A 11 0.73 -7.98 -4.66
CA ASP A 11 0.43 -6.95 -3.67
C ASP A 11 -0.75 -7.31 -2.78
N LEU A 12 -0.58 -7.06 -1.51
CA LEU A 12 -1.59 -7.16 -0.46
C LEU A 12 -1.52 -5.91 0.42
N CYS A 13 -2.38 -4.92 0.16
CA CYS A 13 -2.44 -3.67 0.92
C CYS A 13 -1.08 -2.96 1.05
N GLY A 14 -0.40 -2.74 -0.11
CA GLY A 14 0.86 -1.99 -0.19
C GLY A 14 2.13 -2.78 0.12
N ARG A 15 2.02 -4.12 0.25
CA ARG A 15 3.16 -4.99 0.54
C ARG A 15 3.01 -6.32 -0.21
N PRO A 16 4.08 -6.92 -0.80
CA PRO A 16 4.04 -8.28 -1.34
C PRO A 16 3.62 -9.30 -0.29
N MET A 17 2.88 -10.34 -0.67
CA MET A 17 2.39 -11.35 0.29
C MET A 17 3.50 -11.95 1.14
N ILE A 18 4.64 -12.31 0.55
CA ILE A 18 5.79 -12.88 1.28
C ILE A 18 6.30 -11.94 2.38
N ALA A 19 6.29 -10.64 2.12
CA ALA A 19 6.76 -9.65 3.08
C ALA A 19 5.86 -9.49 4.32
N TRP A 20 4.60 -9.97 4.26
CA TRP A 20 3.74 -10.07 5.43
C TRP A 20 4.21 -11.16 6.39
N SER A 21 4.47 -12.36 5.86
CA SER A 21 4.99 -13.49 6.66
C SER A 21 6.37 -13.18 7.25
N VAL A 22 7.24 -12.55 6.45
CA VAL A 22 8.56 -12.08 6.91
C VAL A 22 8.42 -11.06 8.05
N ALA A 23 7.55 -10.07 7.89
CA ALA A 23 7.32 -9.05 8.92
C ALA A 23 6.79 -9.67 10.22
N ALA A 24 5.86 -10.63 10.13
CA ALA A 24 5.35 -11.35 11.29
C ALA A 24 6.45 -12.14 12.01
N ALA A 25 7.35 -12.80 11.27
CA ALA A 25 8.47 -13.53 11.84
C ALA A 25 9.47 -12.60 12.56
N LEU A 26 9.82 -11.47 11.94
CA LEU A 26 10.70 -10.46 12.56
C LEU A 26 10.06 -9.85 13.82
N GLU A 27 8.78 -9.50 13.76
CA GLU A 27 8.03 -8.98 14.91
C GLU A 27 7.84 -10.02 16.02
N ALA A 28 7.80 -11.31 15.68
CA ALA A 28 7.78 -12.39 16.65
C ALA A 28 9.11 -12.54 17.41
N GLY A 29 10.19 -11.92 16.92
CA GLY A 29 11.52 -11.95 17.54
C GLY A 29 12.47 -12.94 16.88
N ALA A 30 12.24 -13.36 15.63
CA ALA A 30 13.18 -14.21 14.89
C ALA A 30 14.54 -13.51 14.75
N GLY A 31 15.61 -14.14 15.25
CA GLY A 31 16.97 -13.61 15.13
C GLY A 31 17.54 -13.74 13.71
N LYS A 32 16.98 -14.66 12.92
CA LYS A 32 17.35 -14.91 11.53
C LYS A 32 16.10 -15.31 10.74
N VAL A 33 15.93 -14.72 9.56
CA VAL A 33 14.87 -15.09 8.62
C VAL A 33 15.50 -15.50 7.30
N VAL A 34 15.16 -16.70 6.83
CA VAL A 34 15.61 -17.24 5.55
C VAL A 34 14.39 -17.48 4.67
N VAL A 35 14.38 -16.89 3.50
CA VAL A 35 13.33 -17.12 2.50
C VAL A 35 13.87 -18.10 1.44
N VAL A 36 13.11 -19.15 1.16
CA VAL A 36 13.47 -20.10 0.11
C VAL A 36 12.83 -19.69 -1.20
N ASP A 37 13.66 -19.46 -2.20
CA ASP A 37 13.26 -19.04 -3.54
C ASP A 37 13.47 -20.17 -4.56
N GLY A 38 12.78 -20.08 -5.69
CA GLY A 38 12.97 -21.00 -6.81
C GLY A 38 14.31 -20.80 -7.54
N PRO A 39 14.61 -21.68 -8.51
CA PRO A 39 15.89 -21.65 -9.23
C PRO A 39 16.14 -20.34 -9.99
N ASP A 40 15.08 -19.70 -10.49
CA ASP A 40 15.15 -18.42 -11.22
C ASP A 40 15.32 -17.21 -10.31
N ARG A 41 15.30 -17.39 -8.98
CA ARG A 41 15.44 -16.37 -7.95
C ARG A 41 14.54 -15.13 -8.14
N PRO A 42 13.23 -15.31 -8.36
CA PRO A 42 12.31 -14.19 -8.61
C PRO A 42 12.13 -13.25 -7.41
N LEU A 43 12.56 -13.64 -6.20
CA LEU A 43 12.47 -12.83 -4.98
C LEU A 43 13.73 -12.00 -4.72
N ASN A 44 14.77 -12.14 -5.55
CA ASN A 44 16.02 -11.42 -5.36
C ASN A 44 15.80 -9.89 -5.51
N GLY A 45 16.11 -9.13 -4.45
CA GLY A 45 15.90 -7.68 -4.41
C GLY A 45 14.48 -7.24 -4.00
N GLU A 46 13.57 -8.19 -3.77
CA GLU A 46 12.17 -7.91 -3.38
C GLU A 46 11.92 -8.10 -1.87
N LEU A 47 12.92 -8.56 -1.13
CA LEU A 47 12.82 -8.84 0.30
C LEU A 47 13.37 -7.69 1.15
N PRO A 48 12.87 -7.51 2.38
CA PRO A 48 13.42 -6.55 3.33
C PRO A 48 14.90 -6.79 3.65
N ASP A 49 15.61 -5.72 4.03
CA ASP A 49 17.00 -5.82 4.47
C ASP A 49 17.15 -6.80 5.65
N GLY A 50 18.25 -7.55 5.64
CA GLY A 50 18.58 -8.52 6.70
C GLY A 50 17.91 -9.90 6.53
N VAL A 51 17.11 -10.10 5.49
CA VAL A 51 16.55 -11.41 5.13
C VAL A 51 17.53 -12.16 4.24
N GLU A 52 17.88 -13.39 4.62
CA GLU A 52 18.72 -14.27 3.80
C GLU A 52 17.89 -15.04 2.77
N LEU A 53 18.51 -15.39 1.65
CA LEU A 53 17.84 -16.11 0.57
C LEU A 53 18.55 -17.46 0.33
N ALA A 54 17.79 -18.55 0.47
CA ALA A 54 18.21 -19.88 0.04
C ALA A 54 17.53 -20.22 -1.29
N VAL A 55 18.19 -21.02 -2.13
CA VAL A 55 17.65 -21.37 -3.45
C VAL A 55 17.33 -22.87 -3.51
N GLN A 56 16.08 -23.18 -3.76
CA GLN A 56 15.65 -24.53 -4.09
C GLN A 56 15.97 -24.80 -5.57
N PRO A 57 16.89 -25.72 -5.89
CA PRO A 57 17.33 -25.90 -7.27
C PRO A 57 16.28 -26.55 -8.16
N GLU A 58 15.38 -27.33 -7.58
CA GLU A 58 14.26 -27.99 -8.27
C GLU A 58 12.99 -27.84 -7.44
N ALA A 59 11.86 -27.53 -8.08
CA ALA A 59 10.57 -27.43 -7.42
C ALA A 59 10.01 -28.82 -7.11
N ASN A 60 10.55 -29.45 -6.08
CA ASN A 60 10.26 -30.84 -5.66
C ASN A 60 9.44 -30.92 -4.36
N GLY A 61 8.67 -29.90 -4.04
CA GLY A 61 7.76 -29.86 -2.91
C GLY A 61 8.24 -29.01 -1.72
N THR A 62 7.36 -28.89 -0.71
CA THR A 62 7.60 -28.03 0.48
C THR A 62 8.72 -28.55 1.39
N GLY A 63 8.89 -29.88 1.51
CA GLY A 63 10.01 -30.49 2.22
C GLY A 63 11.34 -30.22 1.51
N GLY A 64 11.35 -30.28 0.16
CA GLY A 64 12.52 -29.92 -0.63
C GLY A 64 12.91 -28.47 -0.49
N ALA A 65 11.94 -27.56 -0.31
CA ALA A 65 12.22 -26.16 -0.01
C ALA A 65 12.94 -26.00 1.34
N VAL A 66 12.46 -26.66 2.40
CA VAL A 66 13.12 -26.60 3.71
C VAL A 66 14.48 -27.27 3.67
N LEU A 67 14.62 -28.36 2.94
CA LEU A 67 15.92 -29.04 2.74
C LEU A 67 16.95 -28.13 2.06
N ALA A 68 16.53 -27.29 1.10
CA ALA A 68 17.41 -26.31 0.45
C ALA A 68 17.93 -25.22 1.41
N ALA A 69 17.27 -25.03 2.54
CA ALA A 69 17.68 -24.11 3.59
C ALA A 69 18.33 -24.81 4.81
N VAL A 70 18.60 -26.11 4.75
CA VAL A 70 19.04 -26.91 5.90
C VAL A 70 20.35 -26.42 6.54
N ASP A 71 21.26 -25.85 5.76
CA ASP A 71 22.52 -25.27 6.25
C ASP A 71 22.30 -24.02 7.14
N HIS A 72 21.14 -23.40 7.05
CA HIS A 72 20.77 -22.26 7.89
C HIS A 72 20.08 -22.68 9.21
N VAL A 73 19.73 -23.94 9.35
CA VAL A 73 19.12 -24.49 10.56
C VAL A 73 20.22 -24.72 11.61
N GLY A 74 20.06 -24.13 12.80
CA GLY A 74 20.95 -24.31 13.96
C GLY A 74 20.45 -25.39 14.92
N ASP A 75 20.86 -25.25 16.18
CA ASP A 75 20.42 -26.11 17.29
C ASP A 75 19.17 -25.52 18.00
N GLU A 76 18.75 -24.33 17.61
CA GLU A 76 17.64 -23.60 18.18
C GLU A 76 16.30 -24.05 17.56
N ALA A 77 15.19 -23.61 18.16
CA ALA A 77 13.87 -23.84 17.58
C ALA A 77 13.74 -23.10 16.25
N VAL A 78 13.16 -23.77 15.27
CA VAL A 78 12.98 -23.27 13.90
C VAL A 78 11.49 -23.14 13.57
N LEU A 79 11.04 -21.95 13.21
CA LEU A 79 9.72 -21.75 12.64
C LEU A 79 9.76 -21.92 11.12
N VAL A 80 8.86 -22.73 10.59
CA VAL A 80 8.67 -22.89 9.13
C VAL A 80 7.29 -22.37 8.76
N LEU A 81 7.27 -21.42 7.82
CA LEU A 81 6.07 -20.70 7.39
C LEU A 81 5.88 -20.84 5.89
N ASN A 82 4.64 -21.02 5.45
CA ASN A 82 4.31 -20.92 4.04
C ASN A 82 4.28 -19.45 3.59
N GLY A 83 4.98 -19.11 2.52
CA GLY A 83 5.06 -17.75 1.98
C GLY A 83 3.75 -17.23 1.36
N ASP A 84 2.73 -18.08 1.22
CA ASP A 84 1.41 -17.75 0.71
C ASP A 84 0.31 -17.68 1.79
N VAL A 85 0.70 -17.65 3.07
CA VAL A 85 -0.18 -17.45 4.23
C VAL A 85 0.11 -16.07 4.87
N PRO A 86 -0.30 -14.96 4.23
CA PRO A 86 0.17 -13.64 4.61
C PRO A 86 -0.48 -13.05 5.89
N LEU A 87 -1.58 -13.63 6.36
CA LEU A 87 -2.29 -13.11 7.53
C LEU A 87 -1.80 -13.66 8.88
N VAL A 88 -0.76 -14.48 8.87
CA VAL A 88 -0.10 -14.91 10.09
C VAL A 88 0.39 -13.70 10.92
N THR A 89 0.24 -13.77 12.24
CA THR A 89 0.64 -12.69 13.15
C THR A 89 1.83 -13.08 14.03
N ALA A 90 2.56 -12.09 14.50
CA ALA A 90 3.63 -12.30 15.45
C ALA A 90 3.14 -12.96 16.74
N GLU A 91 1.93 -12.65 17.19
CA GLU A 91 1.32 -13.25 18.37
C GLU A 91 1.06 -14.75 18.17
N LEU A 92 0.51 -15.13 17.00
CA LEU A 92 0.31 -16.54 16.64
C LEU A 92 1.66 -17.29 16.60
N LEU A 93 2.68 -16.69 16.00
CA LEU A 93 4.00 -17.31 15.93
C LEU A 93 4.66 -17.48 17.29
N ARG A 94 4.54 -16.48 18.18
CA ARG A 94 5.01 -16.60 19.58
C ARG A 94 4.23 -17.69 20.32
N GLY A 95 2.91 -17.75 20.17
CA GLY A 95 2.08 -18.80 20.81
C GLY A 95 2.48 -20.22 20.34
N LEU A 96 2.78 -20.39 19.04
CA LEU A 96 3.25 -21.65 18.51
C LEU A 96 4.62 -22.04 19.08
N LEU A 97 5.55 -21.08 19.15
CA LEU A 97 6.88 -21.28 19.70
C LEU A 97 6.82 -21.59 21.21
N ASP A 98 6.03 -20.87 21.98
CA ASP A 98 5.83 -21.08 23.40
C ASP A 98 5.25 -22.48 23.68
N ALA A 99 4.28 -22.92 22.89
CA ALA A 99 3.71 -24.26 22.99
C ALA A 99 4.76 -25.33 22.67
N HIS A 100 5.61 -25.10 21.65
CA HIS A 100 6.68 -26.00 21.28
C HIS A 100 7.72 -26.16 22.39
N VAL A 101 8.23 -25.05 22.92
CA VAL A 101 9.27 -25.04 23.97
C VAL A 101 8.72 -25.65 25.28
N THR A 102 7.47 -25.32 25.64
CA THR A 102 6.84 -25.85 26.85
C THR A 102 6.55 -27.33 26.74
N GLY A 103 6.12 -27.79 25.56
CA GLY A 103 5.81 -29.19 25.26
C GLY A 103 7.04 -30.08 25.20
N ARG A 104 8.23 -29.51 25.01
CA ARG A 104 9.51 -30.26 24.85
C ARG A 104 9.41 -31.36 23.81
N VAL A 105 8.76 -31.07 22.69
CA VAL A 105 8.52 -32.00 21.59
C VAL A 105 9.45 -31.70 20.42
N GLN A 106 9.60 -32.65 19.49
CA GLN A 106 10.45 -32.47 18.31
C GLN A 106 9.80 -31.58 17.25
N ALA A 107 8.47 -31.56 17.21
CA ALA A 107 7.70 -30.65 16.36
C ALA A 107 6.37 -30.25 16.99
N THR A 108 5.94 -29.03 16.69
CA THR A 108 4.60 -28.54 16.96
C THR A 108 4.04 -27.94 15.69
N LEU A 109 2.93 -28.45 15.19
CA LEU A 109 2.23 -27.85 14.07
C LEU A 109 1.11 -26.93 14.55
N ALA A 110 0.85 -25.86 13.82
CA ALA A 110 -0.34 -25.04 14.03
C ALA A 110 -1.55 -25.73 13.39
N SER A 111 -2.63 -25.87 14.12
CA SER A 111 -3.90 -26.42 13.64
C SER A 111 -5.06 -25.48 13.93
N THR A 112 -6.18 -25.70 13.25
CA THR A 112 -7.46 -25.06 13.55
C THR A 112 -8.60 -25.99 13.14
N GLU A 113 -9.77 -25.82 13.75
CA GLU A 113 -10.97 -26.51 13.30
C GLU A 113 -11.74 -25.68 12.27
N LEU A 114 -12.16 -26.32 11.18
CA LEU A 114 -12.96 -25.69 10.14
C LEU A 114 -14.30 -26.41 9.97
N ASP A 115 -15.37 -25.66 9.73
CA ASP A 115 -16.67 -26.22 9.36
C ASP A 115 -16.61 -26.93 7.99
N ASP A 116 -15.89 -26.33 7.04
CA ASP A 116 -15.54 -26.95 5.75
C ASP A 116 -14.01 -27.05 5.66
N PRO A 117 -13.44 -28.23 5.94
CA PRO A 117 -12.01 -28.47 5.88
C PRO A 117 -11.49 -28.80 4.48
N SER A 118 -12.31 -28.71 3.43
CA SER A 118 -11.95 -29.05 2.06
C SER A 118 -10.68 -28.34 1.58
N GLY A 119 -9.77 -29.08 0.96
CA GLY A 119 -8.51 -28.54 0.41
C GLY A 119 -7.37 -28.37 1.42
N TYR A 120 -7.59 -28.68 2.70
CA TYR A 120 -6.54 -28.65 3.73
C TYR A 120 -6.10 -30.06 4.12
N GLY A 121 -4.85 -30.22 4.56
CA GLY A 121 -4.35 -31.46 5.18
C GLY A 121 -5.05 -31.69 6.54
N ARG A 122 -5.38 -32.94 6.84
CA ARG A 122 -6.03 -33.36 8.09
C ARG A 122 -5.02 -33.76 9.14
N VAL A 123 -5.21 -33.29 10.36
CA VAL A 123 -4.37 -33.68 11.52
C VAL A 123 -4.94 -34.96 12.12
N VAL A 124 -4.24 -36.07 11.94
CA VAL A 124 -4.60 -37.36 12.53
C VAL A 124 -3.92 -37.51 13.87
N ARG A 125 -4.70 -37.73 14.94
CA ARG A 125 -4.18 -37.89 16.30
C ARG A 125 -4.13 -39.36 16.73
N ARG A 126 -3.16 -39.69 17.59
CA ARG A 126 -3.12 -40.95 18.33
C ARG A 126 -4.11 -40.92 19.50
N SER A 127 -4.33 -42.07 20.14
CA SER A 127 -5.23 -42.20 21.27
C SER A 127 -4.79 -41.39 22.51
N ASP A 128 -3.52 -41.02 22.60
CA ASP A 128 -2.94 -40.20 23.67
C ASP A 128 -3.03 -38.68 23.37
N GLY A 129 -3.62 -38.29 22.20
CA GLY A 129 -3.78 -36.93 21.76
C GLY A 129 -2.58 -36.37 20.98
N SER A 130 -1.45 -37.09 20.90
CA SER A 130 -0.31 -36.68 20.08
C SER A 130 -0.65 -36.78 18.58
N VAL A 131 0.10 -36.04 17.74
CA VAL A 131 -0.09 -36.09 16.29
C VAL A 131 0.56 -37.36 15.73
N ALA A 132 -0.22 -38.13 14.98
CA ALA A 132 0.28 -39.31 14.29
C ALA A 132 0.86 -38.93 12.92
N ARG A 133 0.09 -38.17 12.15
CA ARG A 133 0.45 -37.73 10.79
C ARG A 133 -0.45 -36.60 10.33
N VAL A 134 -0.04 -35.98 9.23
CA VAL A 134 -0.89 -35.05 8.45
C VAL A 134 -1.22 -35.70 7.12
N VAL A 135 -2.50 -35.85 6.83
CA VAL A 135 -2.98 -36.46 5.56
C VAL A 135 -3.35 -35.37 4.59
N GLU A 136 -2.65 -35.31 3.46
CA GLU A 136 -2.99 -34.41 2.36
C GLU A 136 -4.26 -34.89 1.65
N THR A 137 -5.07 -33.94 1.17
CA THR A 137 -6.40 -34.25 0.58
C THR A 137 -6.54 -33.76 -0.86
N LYS A 138 -5.42 -33.32 -1.46
CA LYS A 138 -5.43 -32.75 -2.83
C LYS A 138 -5.64 -33.79 -3.92
N VAL A 139 -5.26 -35.03 -3.65
CA VAL A 139 -5.42 -36.14 -4.60
C VAL A 139 -6.48 -37.10 -4.07
N ILE A 140 -7.41 -37.50 -4.95
CA ILE A 140 -8.46 -38.46 -4.61
C ILE A 140 -7.77 -39.81 -4.31
N GLY A 141 -8.01 -40.34 -3.10
CA GLY A 141 -7.44 -41.63 -2.67
C GLY A 141 -6.30 -41.54 -1.67
N ASP A 142 -5.75 -40.34 -1.41
CA ASP A 142 -4.70 -40.11 -0.39
C ASP A 142 -5.27 -40.19 1.03
N ALA A 143 -6.56 -39.90 1.21
CA ALA A 143 -7.25 -39.93 2.51
C ALA A 143 -8.41 -40.90 2.52
N THR A 144 -8.60 -41.63 3.61
CA THR A 144 -9.77 -42.46 3.87
C THR A 144 -11.02 -41.60 4.16
N PRO A 145 -12.24 -42.18 4.03
CA PRO A 145 -13.47 -41.46 4.40
C PRO A 145 -13.48 -40.94 5.85
N ASP A 146 -12.93 -41.71 6.80
CA ASP A 146 -12.85 -41.33 8.19
C ASP A 146 -11.88 -40.14 8.39
N GLU A 147 -10.77 -40.08 7.67
CA GLU A 147 -9.82 -39.00 7.69
C GLU A 147 -10.38 -37.72 7.04
N LEU A 148 -11.16 -37.87 5.98
CA LEU A 148 -11.85 -36.74 5.36
C LEU A 148 -12.89 -36.09 6.29
N ALA A 149 -13.45 -36.85 7.23
CA ALA A 149 -14.40 -36.36 8.24
C ALA A 149 -13.74 -35.55 9.36
N ILE A 150 -12.41 -35.61 9.51
CA ILE A 150 -11.66 -34.83 10.50
C ILE A 150 -11.78 -33.34 10.17
N ARG A 151 -12.16 -32.53 11.15
CA ARG A 151 -12.32 -31.07 11.02
C ARG A 151 -11.05 -30.30 11.38
N GLU A 152 -10.15 -30.91 12.16
CA GLU A 152 -8.86 -30.33 12.52
C GLU A 152 -7.91 -30.37 11.30
N VAL A 153 -7.49 -29.19 10.87
CA VAL A 153 -6.66 -29.02 9.69
C VAL A 153 -5.27 -28.51 10.04
N ASN A 154 -4.29 -28.89 9.24
CA ASN A 154 -2.94 -28.36 9.27
C ASN A 154 -2.88 -26.96 8.64
N ALA A 155 -2.43 -25.98 9.40
CA ALA A 155 -2.30 -24.61 8.94
C ALA A 155 -1.03 -24.35 8.07
N GLY A 156 -0.14 -25.33 7.94
CA GLY A 156 1.11 -25.17 7.21
C GLY A 156 2.16 -24.32 7.94
N LEU A 157 2.02 -24.17 9.25
CA LEU A 157 2.95 -23.45 10.12
C LEU A 157 3.49 -24.44 11.15
N TYR A 158 4.80 -24.45 11.34
CA TYR A 158 5.45 -25.43 12.21
C TYR A 158 6.54 -24.78 13.07
N ALA A 159 6.71 -25.30 14.29
CA ALA A 159 7.89 -25.11 15.09
C ALA A 159 8.61 -26.46 15.23
N PHE A 160 9.90 -26.50 14.96
CA PHE A 160 10.71 -27.70 15.07
C PHE A 160 11.89 -27.49 16.00
N ASP A 161 12.32 -28.54 16.68
CA ASP A 161 13.68 -28.65 17.18
C ASP A 161 14.64 -28.76 15.99
N GLY A 162 15.67 -27.91 15.94
CA GLY A 162 16.56 -27.83 14.78
C GLY A 162 17.26 -29.14 14.42
N PRO A 163 17.94 -29.83 15.37
CA PRO A 163 18.54 -31.14 15.15
C PRO A 163 17.54 -32.19 14.68
N ALA A 164 16.36 -32.26 15.25
CA ALA A 164 15.32 -33.21 14.87
C ALA A 164 14.82 -32.95 13.44
N LEU A 165 14.66 -31.68 13.05
CA LEU A 165 14.28 -31.28 11.69
C LEU A 165 15.35 -31.73 10.67
N LYS A 166 16.65 -31.50 10.94
CA LYS A 166 17.75 -31.91 10.07
C LYS A 166 17.76 -33.42 9.83
N ASP A 167 17.64 -34.19 10.91
CA ASP A 167 17.61 -35.66 10.84
C ASP A 167 16.41 -36.13 10.00
N ALA A 168 15.20 -35.62 10.28
CA ALA A 168 14.00 -36.01 9.58
C ALA A 168 14.04 -35.62 8.08
N LEU A 169 14.53 -34.43 7.74
CA LEU A 169 14.69 -34.00 6.35
C LEU A 169 15.66 -34.91 5.56
N SER A 170 16.71 -35.43 6.21
CA SER A 170 17.66 -36.35 5.57
C SER A 170 17.04 -37.70 5.20
N ARG A 171 15.94 -38.08 5.88
CA ARG A 171 15.20 -39.34 5.69
C ARG A 171 13.93 -39.18 4.84
N LEU A 172 13.61 -37.94 4.46
CA LEU A 172 12.39 -37.64 3.70
C LEU A 172 12.47 -38.25 2.29
N THR A 173 11.44 -38.96 1.88
CA THR A 173 11.34 -39.61 0.57
C THR A 173 10.15 -39.07 -0.22
N PRO A 174 10.20 -39.02 -1.56
CA PRO A 174 9.10 -38.58 -2.40
C PRO A 174 8.03 -39.67 -2.60
N ASP A 175 7.63 -40.33 -1.51
CA ASP A 175 6.73 -41.49 -1.55
C ASP A 175 5.25 -41.04 -1.49
N ASN A 176 4.85 -40.28 -2.50
CA ASN A 176 3.46 -39.80 -2.69
C ASN A 176 3.09 -39.79 -4.18
N ALA A 177 1.81 -39.59 -4.48
CA ALA A 177 1.31 -39.64 -5.86
C ALA A 177 1.91 -38.57 -6.80
N GLN A 178 2.51 -37.53 -6.27
CA GLN A 178 3.14 -36.44 -7.04
C GLN A 178 4.66 -36.58 -7.15
N GLY A 179 5.27 -37.52 -6.39
CA GLY A 179 6.73 -37.69 -6.36
C GLY A 179 7.47 -36.50 -5.74
N GLU A 180 6.82 -35.73 -4.85
CA GLU A 180 7.38 -34.56 -4.20
C GLU A 180 7.76 -34.82 -2.74
N LEU A 181 8.72 -34.06 -2.24
CA LEU A 181 9.08 -34.07 -0.82
C LEU A 181 8.10 -33.16 -0.05
N TYR A 182 7.16 -33.74 0.68
CA TYR A 182 6.20 -32.98 1.47
C TYR A 182 6.71 -32.71 2.87
N LEU A 183 6.70 -31.47 3.31
CA LEU A 183 7.06 -31.11 4.69
C LEU A 183 6.16 -31.78 5.74
N PRO A 184 4.83 -31.92 5.55
CA PRO A 184 3.98 -32.67 6.48
C PRO A 184 4.45 -34.12 6.74
N SER A 185 5.10 -34.77 5.78
CA SER A 185 5.63 -36.14 5.96
C SER A 185 6.77 -36.23 6.98
N VAL A 186 7.41 -35.10 7.32
CA VAL A 186 8.40 -35.02 8.40
C VAL A 186 7.79 -35.45 9.74
N VAL A 187 6.48 -35.17 9.95
CA VAL A 187 5.75 -35.51 11.17
C VAL A 187 5.80 -37.01 11.49
N GLU A 188 5.73 -37.85 10.45
CA GLU A 188 5.75 -39.32 10.61
C GLU A 188 7.16 -39.86 10.94
N LEU A 189 8.19 -39.06 10.71
CA LEU A 189 9.59 -39.40 10.97
C LEU A 189 10.06 -38.99 12.38
N LEU A 190 9.18 -38.29 13.12
CA LEU A 190 9.45 -37.77 14.48
C LEU A 190 8.67 -38.57 15.53
N ASP A 191 9.29 -38.77 16.70
CA ASP A 191 8.68 -39.55 17.78
C ASP A 191 7.65 -38.73 18.59
N GLN A 192 7.93 -37.47 18.78
CA GLN A 192 7.14 -36.56 19.64
C GLN A 192 6.65 -35.35 18.83
N VAL A 193 5.39 -35.36 18.43
CA VAL A 193 4.76 -34.28 17.68
C VAL A 193 3.46 -33.84 18.35
N ALA A 194 3.32 -32.53 18.60
CA ALA A 194 2.11 -31.91 19.10
C ALA A 194 1.43 -31.07 18.04
N ALA A 195 0.16 -30.78 18.23
CA ALA A 195 -0.54 -29.74 17.50
C ALA A 195 -1.06 -28.69 18.49
N HIS A 196 -0.83 -27.42 18.16
CA HIS A 196 -1.37 -26.28 18.89
C HIS A 196 -2.50 -25.66 18.08
N SER A 197 -3.71 -25.74 18.61
CA SER A 197 -4.90 -25.22 17.94
C SER A 197 -5.08 -23.73 18.20
N PHE A 198 -5.38 -23.00 17.13
CA PHE A 198 -5.67 -21.56 17.19
C PHE A 198 -7.12 -21.31 16.79
N ASP A 199 -7.79 -20.38 17.50
CA ASP A 199 -9.19 -19.99 17.26
C ASP A 199 -9.32 -18.93 16.14
N GLU A 200 -8.25 -18.67 15.36
CA GLU A 200 -8.22 -17.69 14.28
C GLU A 200 -8.01 -18.33 12.89
N PRO A 201 -8.98 -19.07 12.35
CA PRO A 201 -8.81 -19.74 11.06
C PRO A 201 -8.50 -18.76 9.90
N ALA A 202 -8.97 -17.51 10.02
CA ALA A 202 -8.69 -16.48 9.03
C ALA A 202 -7.19 -16.13 8.89
N ALA A 203 -6.42 -16.26 9.97
CA ALA A 203 -4.97 -16.00 9.96
C ALA A 203 -4.18 -17.06 9.19
N MET A 204 -4.78 -18.22 8.94
CA MET A 204 -4.16 -19.39 8.31
C MET A 204 -4.57 -19.58 6.84
N LEU A 205 -5.29 -18.59 6.26
CA LEU A 205 -5.75 -18.69 4.88
C LEU A 205 -4.58 -18.56 3.91
N GLY A 206 -4.36 -19.62 3.12
CA GLY A 206 -3.45 -19.59 1.98
C GLY A 206 -4.08 -18.93 0.75
N VAL A 207 -3.22 -18.43 -0.12
CA VAL A 207 -3.64 -17.76 -1.37
C VAL A 207 -3.12 -18.53 -2.58
N ASN A 208 -4.00 -19.19 -3.33
CA ASN A 208 -3.67 -19.92 -4.55
C ASN A 208 -4.18 -19.25 -5.82
N ASP A 209 -5.24 -18.48 -5.72
CA ASP A 209 -5.83 -17.78 -6.83
C ASP A 209 -6.20 -16.33 -6.50
N ARG A 210 -6.81 -15.61 -7.46
CA ARG A 210 -7.18 -14.21 -7.28
C ARG A 210 -8.44 -14.01 -6.46
N VAL A 211 -9.28 -15.04 -6.33
CA VAL A 211 -10.49 -14.99 -5.48
C VAL A 211 -10.06 -15.06 -4.03
N GLU A 212 -9.18 -16.01 -3.70
CA GLU A 212 -8.57 -16.13 -2.38
C GLU A 212 -7.76 -14.88 -2.01
N LEU A 213 -6.97 -14.32 -2.97
CA LEU A 213 -6.27 -13.05 -2.77
C LEU A 213 -7.23 -11.90 -2.43
N ALA A 214 -8.37 -11.80 -3.11
CA ALA A 214 -9.37 -10.77 -2.83
C ALA A 214 -9.98 -10.94 -1.43
N ARG A 215 -10.28 -12.19 -1.03
CA ARG A 215 -10.78 -12.52 0.31
C ARG A 215 -9.77 -12.15 1.40
N VAL A 216 -8.51 -12.55 1.22
CA VAL A 216 -7.43 -12.25 2.16
C VAL A 216 -7.17 -10.73 2.22
N ARG A 217 -7.25 -10.01 1.09
CA ARG A 217 -7.14 -8.55 1.07
C ARG A 217 -8.22 -7.87 1.92
N THR A 218 -9.47 -8.33 1.84
CA THR A 218 -10.55 -7.78 2.67
C THR A 218 -10.25 -7.95 4.17
N LEU A 219 -9.73 -9.10 4.57
CA LEU A 219 -9.35 -9.37 5.96
C LEU A 219 -8.14 -8.54 6.41
N ALA A 220 -7.11 -8.43 5.56
CA ALA A 220 -5.95 -7.57 5.80
C ALA A 220 -6.38 -6.11 5.99
N GLN A 221 -7.23 -5.61 5.08
CA GLN A 221 -7.73 -4.23 5.15
C GLN A 221 -8.55 -3.97 6.40
N ALA A 222 -9.41 -4.92 6.80
CA ALA A 222 -10.17 -4.80 8.05
C ALA A 222 -9.25 -4.72 9.28
N ARG A 223 -8.15 -5.51 9.29
CA ARG A 223 -7.14 -5.48 10.36
C ARG A 223 -6.39 -4.15 10.40
N ILE A 224 -5.94 -3.64 9.23
CA ILE A 224 -5.26 -2.34 9.11
C ILE A 224 -6.18 -1.23 9.62
N ASN A 225 -7.43 -1.18 9.13
CA ASN A 225 -8.40 -0.18 9.50
C ASN A 225 -8.72 -0.21 11.01
N ALA A 226 -8.88 -1.41 11.58
CA ALA A 226 -9.07 -1.57 13.02
C ALA A 226 -7.86 -1.06 13.83
N GLY A 227 -6.63 -1.24 13.32
CA GLY A 227 -5.41 -0.71 13.92
C GLY A 227 -5.45 0.82 13.99
N HIS A 228 -5.75 1.50 12.89
CA HIS A 228 -5.88 2.96 12.86
C HIS A 228 -7.00 3.47 13.78
N MET A 229 -8.16 2.81 13.78
CA MET A 229 -9.26 3.21 14.67
C MET A 229 -8.90 3.07 16.16
N ARG A 230 -8.20 2.01 16.54
CA ARG A 230 -7.69 1.85 17.93
C ARG A 230 -6.62 2.89 18.29
N ALA A 231 -5.89 3.39 17.31
CA ALA A 231 -4.91 4.47 17.47
C ALA A 231 -5.53 5.88 17.49
N GLY A 232 -6.87 6.00 17.44
CA GLY A 232 -7.57 7.27 17.56
C GLY A 232 -7.96 7.93 16.23
N VAL A 233 -7.84 7.23 15.10
CA VAL A 233 -8.31 7.70 13.79
C VAL A 233 -9.79 7.36 13.60
N THR A 234 -10.59 8.30 13.09
CA THR A 234 -11.97 8.03 12.72
C THR A 234 -12.08 7.64 11.25
N LEU A 235 -12.48 6.41 10.95
CA LEU A 235 -12.87 5.97 9.62
C LEU A 235 -14.39 5.98 9.54
N VAL A 236 -14.96 6.88 8.73
CA VAL A 236 -16.45 7.04 8.64
C VAL A 236 -17.09 5.82 7.98
N ASP A 237 -16.43 5.25 6.98
CA ASP A 237 -16.83 4.01 6.34
C ASP A 237 -15.58 3.14 6.08
N PRO A 238 -15.23 2.25 7.04
CA PRO A 238 -14.08 1.36 6.89
C PRO A 238 -14.17 0.41 5.70
N ALA A 239 -15.37 0.09 5.22
CA ALA A 239 -15.55 -0.88 4.14
C ALA A 239 -15.13 -0.31 2.77
N THR A 240 -15.23 1.00 2.58
CA THR A 240 -14.84 1.69 1.33
C THR A 240 -13.51 2.44 1.45
N THR A 241 -12.89 2.43 2.62
CA THR A 241 -11.60 3.11 2.87
C THR A 241 -10.47 2.10 2.76
N LEU A 242 -9.56 2.33 1.80
CA LEU A 242 -8.41 1.46 1.57
C LEU A 242 -7.11 2.15 2.02
N ILE A 243 -6.43 1.53 2.97
CA ILE A 243 -5.21 2.05 3.57
C ILE A 243 -4.12 0.99 3.45
N ASP A 244 -2.99 1.34 2.86
CA ASP A 244 -1.83 0.45 2.81
C ASP A 244 -1.21 0.31 4.21
N VAL A 245 -0.65 -0.86 4.49
CA VAL A 245 -0.09 -1.20 5.81
C VAL A 245 1.08 -0.29 6.23
N THR A 246 1.70 0.38 5.28
CA THR A 246 2.83 1.31 5.47
C THR A 246 2.40 2.72 5.82
N VAL A 247 1.12 3.06 5.62
CA VAL A 247 0.56 4.40 5.88
C VAL A 247 0.49 4.68 7.39
N ARG A 248 0.79 5.91 7.76
CA ARG A 248 0.69 6.40 9.15
C ARG A 248 -0.30 7.56 9.22
N ILE A 249 -1.17 7.56 10.22
CA ILE A 249 -2.20 8.59 10.40
C ILE A 249 -2.20 9.00 11.88
N GLY A 250 -2.14 10.30 12.12
CA GLY A 250 -2.18 10.88 13.46
C GLY A 250 -3.57 10.82 14.09
N GLN A 251 -3.59 10.97 15.41
CA GLN A 251 -4.79 10.93 16.24
C GLN A 251 -5.79 12.03 15.82
N ASP A 252 -7.08 11.78 16.07
CA ASP A 252 -8.19 12.69 15.77
C ASP A 252 -8.37 13.07 14.28
N THR A 253 -7.61 12.44 13.39
CA THR A 253 -7.82 12.55 11.94
C THR A 253 -9.07 11.77 11.53
N VAL A 254 -9.89 12.39 10.69
CA VAL A 254 -11.13 11.82 10.14
C VAL A 254 -10.93 11.49 8.68
N VAL A 255 -11.12 10.21 8.32
CA VAL A 255 -11.08 9.74 6.93
C VAL A 255 -12.50 9.43 6.46
N GLN A 256 -12.94 10.16 5.44
CA GLN A 256 -14.24 10.06 4.82
C GLN A 256 -14.33 8.88 3.83
N PRO A 257 -15.52 8.41 3.46
CA PRO A 257 -15.71 7.26 2.59
C PRO A 257 -14.98 7.33 1.24
N SER A 258 -14.64 6.15 0.69
CA SER A 258 -14.02 6.01 -0.62
C SER A 258 -12.68 6.76 -0.76
N SER A 259 -11.90 6.78 0.31
CA SER A 259 -10.54 7.33 0.33
C SER A 259 -9.51 6.23 0.19
N PHE A 260 -8.45 6.49 -0.60
CA PHE A 260 -7.34 5.57 -0.86
C PHE A 260 -6.03 6.20 -0.39
N LEU A 261 -5.44 5.64 0.67
CA LEU A 261 -4.19 6.10 1.27
C LEU A 261 -3.11 5.04 1.02
N ARG A 262 -2.09 5.36 0.24
CA ARG A 262 -1.17 4.37 -0.31
C ARG A 262 0.30 4.70 -0.11
N GLY A 263 1.13 3.66 -0.26
CA GLY A 263 2.58 3.77 -0.25
C GLY A 263 3.12 4.19 1.11
N THR A 264 4.06 5.13 1.10
CA THR A 264 4.72 5.66 2.31
C THR A 264 4.03 6.91 2.89
N THR A 265 2.74 7.12 2.57
CA THR A 265 1.98 8.30 3.00
C THR A 265 1.96 8.44 4.52
N THR A 266 2.22 9.66 4.98
CA THR A 266 2.05 10.08 6.37
C THR A 266 1.06 11.23 6.47
N ILE A 267 0.16 11.17 7.44
CA ILE A 267 -0.86 12.20 7.71
C ILE A 267 -0.77 12.56 9.19
N GLY A 268 -0.72 13.83 9.48
CA GLY A 268 -0.67 14.35 10.84
C GLY A 268 -1.97 14.19 11.62
N GLU A 269 -2.10 14.93 12.71
CA GLU A 269 -3.25 14.91 13.59
C GLU A 269 -4.37 15.85 13.12
N ARG A 270 -5.61 15.57 13.55
CA ARG A 270 -6.79 16.45 13.34
C ARG A 270 -7.06 16.82 11.89
N CYS A 271 -6.61 15.99 10.96
CA CYS A 271 -6.85 16.19 9.53
C CYS A 271 -8.26 15.75 9.12
N MET A 272 -8.77 16.32 8.03
CA MET A 272 -10.00 15.90 7.35
C MET A 272 -9.64 15.40 5.96
N ILE A 273 -9.73 14.09 5.72
CA ILE A 273 -9.33 13.46 4.47
C ILE A 273 -10.53 12.83 3.77
N GLY A 274 -10.76 13.19 2.52
CA GLY A 274 -11.86 12.65 1.73
C GLY A 274 -13.15 13.51 1.78
N PRO A 275 -14.26 13.01 1.24
CA PRO A 275 -14.40 11.70 0.57
C PRO A 275 -13.72 11.67 -0.81
N LEU A 276 -13.70 10.48 -1.45
CA LEU A 276 -13.23 10.30 -2.83
C LEU A 276 -11.84 10.92 -3.06
N THR A 277 -10.93 10.70 -2.13
CA THR A 277 -9.57 11.26 -2.15
C THR A 277 -8.54 10.13 -2.30
N THR A 278 -7.54 10.33 -3.14
CA THR A 278 -6.41 9.42 -3.29
C THR A 278 -5.12 10.13 -2.91
N ILE A 279 -4.36 9.56 -1.99
CA ILE A 279 -3.07 10.08 -1.53
C ILE A 279 -2.02 8.97 -1.64
N ILE A 280 -0.92 9.22 -2.36
CA ILE A 280 0.13 8.24 -2.62
C ILE A 280 1.49 8.90 -2.34
N ASP A 281 2.30 8.28 -1.46
CA ASP A 281 3.67 8.71 -1.16
C ASP A 281 3.76 10.22 -0.81
N ALA A 282 2.82 10.72 0.00
CA ALA A 282 2.75 12.12 0.37
C ALA A 282 2.84 12.31 1.88
N ASN A 283 3.43 13.44 2.29
CA ASN A 283 3.54 13.82 3.70
C ASN A 283 2.65 15.02 3.98
N LEU A 284 1.67 14.84 4.86
CA LEU A 284 0.74 15.87 5.31
C LEU A 284 0.99 16.18 6.79
N GLY A 285 1.07 17.46 7.12
CA GLY A 285 1.15 17.96 8.49
C GLY A 285 -0.19 17.88 9.24
N ASP A 286 -0.30 18.64 10.31
CA ASP A 286 -1.47 18.69 11.18
C ASP A 286 -2.56 19.64 10.64
N ASP A 287 -3.80 19.37 11.03
CA ASP A 287 -4.97 20.23 10.70
C ASP A 287 -5.18 20.44 9.19
N VAL A 288 -4.70 19.51 8.35
CA VAL A 288 -4.83 19.59 6.89
C VAL A 288 -6.20 19.10 6.45
N THR A 289 -6.81 19.80 5.50
CA THR A 289 -8.07 19.40 4.87
C THR A 289 -7.84 19.03 3.41
N VAL A 290 -8.24 17.82 3.01
CA VAL A 290 -8.17 17.33 1.62
C VAL A 290 -9.52 16.79 1.21
N LEU A 291 -10.16 17.41 0.21
CA LEU A 291 -11.49 17.02 -0.28
C LEU A 291 -11.43 16.62 -1.75
N HIS A 292 -12.02 15.47 -2.13
CA HIS A 292 -12.20 15.03 -3.53
C HIS A 292 -10.96 15.28 -4.41
N SER A 293 -9.77 14.90 -3.97
CA SER A 293 -8.53 15.32 -4.62
C SER A 293 -7.55 14.17 -4.80
N TYR A 294 -6.57 14.38 -5.66
CA TYR A 294 -5.52 13.41 -5.96
C TYR A 294 -4.15 14.01 -5.62
N LEU A 295 -3.41 13.37 -4.73
CA LEU A 295 -2.10 13.81 -4.26
C LEU A 295 -1.08 12.70 -4.49
N THR A 296 0.08 13.06 -5.09
CA THR A 296 1.17 12.10 -5.29
C THR A 296 2.52 12.73 -5.00
N THR A 297 3.34 12.06 -4.20
CA THR A 297 4.75 12.40 -3.95
C THR A 297 4.92 13.91 -3.69
N CYS A 298 4.13 14.43 -2.75
CA CYS A 298 4.09 15.85 -2.41
C CYS A 298 4.18 16.06 -0.91
N GLU A 299 4.48 17.28 -0.53
CA GLU A 299 4.57 17.71 0.86
C GLU A 299 3.53 18.82 1.13
N VAL A 300 2.78 18.66 2.20
CA VAL A 300 1.73 19.60 2.62
C VAL A 300 1.96 19.94 4.09
N ARG A 301 2.20 21.21 4.39
CA ARG A 301 2.38 21.69 5.75
C ARG A 301 1.05 21.94 6.44
N ASP A 302 1.13 22.24 7.74
CA ASP A 302 -0.01 22.36 8.63
C ASP A 302 -1.06 23.36 8.14
N ARG A 303 -2.32 23.06 8.46
CA ARG A 303 -3.47 23.94 8.20
C ARG A 303 -3.71 24.28 6.72
N ALA A 304 -3.06 23.56 5.80
CA ALA A 304 -3.32 23.72 4.37
C ALA A 304 -4.68 23.15 3.98
N THR A 305 -5.26 23.69 2.90
CA THR A 305 -6.57 23.26 2.40
C THR A 305 -6.48 22.90 0.92
N ILE A 306 -6.90 21.66 0.57
CA ILE A 306 -6.81 21.12 -0.78
C ILE A 306 -8.19 20.70 -1.27
N GLY A 307 -8.52 21.09 -2.51
CA GLY A 307 -9.73 20.66 -3.19
C GLY A 307 -10.93 21.60 -3.07
N PRO A 308 -12.10 21.11 -3.53
CA PRO A 308 -12.27 19.82 -4.19
C PRO A 308 -11.67 19.80 -5.61
N PHE A 309 -11.40 18.59 -6.13
CA PHE A 309 -10.89 18.35 -7.49
C PHE A 309 -9.53 19.01 -7.77
N ALA A 310 -8.63 18.99 -6.78
CA ALA A 310 -7.25 19.41 -6.96
C ALA A 310 -6.34 18.22 -7.26
N TYR A 311 -5.27 18.47 -8.04
CA TYR A 311 -4.22 17.52 -8.28
C TYR A 311 -2.86 18.08 -7.86
N LEU A 312 -2.28 17.53 -6.80
CA LEU A 312 -0.92 17.82 -6.40
C LEU A 312 0.01 16.73 -6.94
N ARG A 313 0.92 17.13 -7.81
CA ARG A 313 1.88 16.25 -8.49
C ARG A 313 3.22 16.21 -7.77
N PRO A 314 4.11 15.25 -8.17
CA PRO A 314 5.43 15.12 -7.58
C PRO A 314 6.23 16.44 -7.52
N GLY A 315 6.92 16.64 -6.40
CA GLY A 315 7.73 17.83 -6.14
C GLY A 315 6.93 19.07 -5.71
N THR A 316 5.64 18.94 -5.45
CA THR A 316 4.83 20.03 -4.91
C THR A 316 5.03 20.16 -3.40
N LEU A 317 5.32 21.38 -2.94
CA LEU A 317 5.30 21.77 -1.53
C LEU A 317 4.21 22.83 -1.32
N LEU A 318 3.19 22.51 -0.51
CA LEU A 318 2.28 23.50 0.04
C LEU A 318 2.74 23.86 1.44
N ARG A 319 3.10 25.12 1.65
CA ARG A 319 3.51 25.64 2.96
C ARG A 319 2.29 25.84 3.87
N GLU A 320 2.54 26.19 5.11
CA GLU A 320 1.53 26.37 6.14
C GLU A 320 0.40 27.30 5.69
N ARG A 321 -0.85 26.90 5.97
CA ARG A 321 -2.07 27.64 5.58
C ARG A 321 -2.24 27.92 4.07
N ALA A 322 -1.42 27.31 3.21
CA ALA A 322 -1.59 27.44 1.77
C ALA A 322 -2.88 26.76 1.27
N LYS A 323 -3.42 27.24 0.17
CA LYS A 323 -4.64 26.71 -0.42
C LYS A 323 -4.44 26.34 -1.89
N ALA A 324 -4.76 25.08 -2.22
CA ALA A 324 -4.97 24.60 -3.59
C ALA A 324 -6.47 24.32 -3.75
N GLY A 325 -7.20 25.20 -4.42
CA GLY A 325 -8.67 25.12 -4.49
C GLY A 325 -9.20 24.26 -5.63
N THR A 326 -10.41 24.61 -6.09
CA THR A 326 -11.16 23.78 -7.05
C THR A 326 -10.55 23.80 -8.45
N PHE A 327 -10.36 22.59 -9.03
CA PHE A 327 -9.77 22.38 -10.37
C PHE A 327 -8.39 23.01 -10.52
N VAL A 328 -7.58 22.88 -9.47
CA VAL A 328 -6.20 23.36 -9.45
C VAL A 328 -5.24 22.19 -9.62
N GLU A 329 -4.29 22.33 -10.53
CA GLU A 329 -3.16 21.41 -10.68
C GLU A 329 -1.86 22.13 -10.31
N ILE A 330 -1.06 21.52 -9.41
CA ILE A 330 0.24 22.04 -9.00
C ILE A 330 1.30 20.95 -9.20
N LYS A 331 2.42 21.32 -9.83
CA LYS A 331 3.50 20.38 -10.14
C LYS A 331 4.86 21.01 -9.88
N ASN A 332 5.74 20.31 -9.13
CA ASN A 332 7.14 20.72 -8.92
C ASN A 332 7.25 22.21 -8.55
N SER A 333 6.43 22.64 -7.59
CA SER A 333 6.28 24.05 -7.21
C SER A 333 6.23 24.22 -5.70
N ASP A 334 6.76 25.31 -5.22
CA ASP A 334 6.74 25.73 -3.82
C ASP A 334 5.68 26.85 -3.66
N ILE A 335 4.64 26.57 -2.91
CA ILE A 335 3.53 27.50 -2.64
C ILE A 335 3.67 28.04 -1.23
N GLY A 336 4.00 29.31 -1.12
CA GLY A 336 4.33 30.03 0.10
C GLY A 336 3.24 29.99 1.17
N GLU A 337 3.64 30.31 2.39
CA GLU A 337 2.76 30.35 3.55
C GLU A 337 1.55 31.28 3.32
N GLY A 338 0.34 30.80 3.61
CA GLY A 338 -0.90 31.54 3.45
C GLY A 338 -1.30 31.88 2.01
N THR A 339 -0.50 31.44 1.03
CA THR A 339 -0.76 31.69 -0.39
C THR A 339 -1.97 30.89 -0.88
N LYS A 340 -2.76 31.50 -1.75
CA LYS A 340 -4.00 30.92 -2.29
C LYS A 340 -3.91 30.75 -3.79
N VAL A 341 -4.16 29.53 -4.25
CA VAL A 341 -4.41 29.18 -5.65
C VAL A 341 -5.84 28.63 -5.72
N PRO A 342 -6.86 29.50 -5.76
CA PRO A 342 -8.23 29.08 -5.42
C PRO A 342 -9.01 28.39 -6.53
N HIS A 343 -8.73 28.65 -7.83
CA HIS A 343 -9.61 28.22 -8.90
C HIS A 343 -8.90 27.97 -10.23
N LEU A 344 -9.23 26.85 -10.91
CA LEU A 344 -9.02 26.62 -12.35
C LEU A 344 -7.60 26.92 -12.86
N SER A 345 -6.58 26.69 -12.06
CA SER A 345 -5.21 27.15 -12.37
C SER A 345 -4.25 25.98 -12.53
N TYR A 346 -3.27 26.14 -13.43
CA TYR A 346 -2.12 25.28 -13.51
C TYR A 346 -0.85 26.02 -13.07
N ILE A 347 -0.24 25.55 -11.98
CA ILE A 347 1.00 26.09 -11.42
C ILE A 347 2.07 25.00 -11.51
N GLY A 348 2.90 25.09 -12.53
CA GLY A 348 3.98 24.12 -12.81
C GLY A 348 5.35 24.79 -12.81
N ASP A 349 6.32 24.14 -12.16
CA ASP A 349 7.70 24.58 -12.08
C ASP A 349 7.79 26.06 -11.61
N ALA A 350 7.14 26.39 -10.46
CA ALA A 350 7.03 27.75 -9.94
C ALA A 350 7.39 27.86 -8.46
N ASP A 351 7.91 29.02 -8.09
CA ASP A 351 8.08 29.44 -6.70
C ASP A 351 7.15 30.63 -6.43
N VAL A 352 6.21 30.46 -5.50
CA VAL A 352 5.22 31.48 -5.16
C VAL A 352 5.40 31.90 -3.71
N GLY A 353 5.69 33.17 -3.48
CA GLY A 353 5.92 33.75 -2.16
C GLY A 353 4.71 33.73 -1.26
N ALA A 354 4.94 34.02 0.03
CA ALA A 354 3.90 34.01 1.06
C ALA A 354 2.81 35.08 0.81
N GLY A 355 1.59 34.82 1.28
CA GLY A 355 0.49 35.76 1.26
C GLY A 355 -0.07 36.08 -0.14
N THR A 356 0.48 35.49 -1.19
CA THR A 356 0.09 35.72 -2.58
C THR A 356 -1.30 35.14 -2.88
N ASN A 357 -2.06 35.88 -3.69
CA ASN A 357 -3.35 35.43 -4.18
C ASN A 357 -3.33 35.26 -5.72
N ILE A 358 -3.35 34.02 -6.16
CA ILE A 358 -3.42 33.68 -7.58
C ILE A 358 -4.87 33.77 -8.04
N GLY A 359 -5.15 34.59 -9.06
CA GLY A 359 -6.49 34.71 -9.66
C GLY A 359 -6.95 33.40 -10.33
N ALA A 360 -8.22 33.36 -10.70
CA ALA A 360 -8.77 32.18 -11.40
C ALA A 360 -8.15 32.02 -12.80
N ALA A 361 -8.00 30.76 -13.24
CA ALA A 361 -7.52 30.40 -14.57
C ALA A 361 -6.08 30.94 -14.89
N ASN A 362 -5.23 31.00 -13.86
CA ASN A 362 -3.84 31.36 -14.09
C ASN A 362 -3.02 30.15 -14.52
N VAL A 363 -2.08 30.38 -15.44
CA VAL A 363 -1.24 29.33 -16.01
C VAL A 363 0.23 29.77 -16.01
N THR A 364 1.12 28.94 -15.48
CA THR A 364 2.55 29.05 -15.74
C THR A 364 2.88 28.27 -17.01
N ALA A 365 3.18 28.98 -18.12
CA ALA A 365 3.61 28.38 -19.37
C ALA A 365 5.10 28.00 -19.22
N ASN A 366 5.35 26.87 -18.57
CA ASN A 366 6.66 26.41 -18.11
C ASN A 366 7.46 25.59 -19.14
N TYR A 367 6.91 25.32 -20.32
CA TYR A 367 7.54 24.49 -21.34
C TYR A 367 7.56 25.20 -22.72
N ASP A 368 8.75 25.36 -23.30
CA ASP A 368 8.96 26.05 -24.57
C ASP A 368 8.95 25.12 -25.80
N GLY A 369 8.62 23.85 -25.61
CA GLY A 369 8.67 22.80 -26.64
C GLY A 369 9.94 21.95 -26.56
N VAL A 370 10.97 22.38 -25.84
CA VAL A 370 12.26 21.67 -25.64
C VAL A 370 12.62 21.58 -24.16
N ASN A 371 12.63 22.73 -23.46
CA ASN A 371 13.06 22.85 -22.08
C ASN A 371 11.92 23.31 -21.15
N LYS A 372 12.08 23.02 -19.87
CA LYS A 372 11.22 23.58 -18.82
C LYS A 372 11.92 24.74 -18.15
N HIS A 373 11.15 25.80 -17.91
CA HIS A 373 11.59 27.01 -17.26
C HIS A 373 10.76 27.29 -16.01
N ARG A 374 11.34 28.01 -15.07
CA ARG A 374 10.71 28.30 -13.80
C ARG A 374 10.09 29.69 -13.78
N THR A 375 8.94 29.82 -13.14
CA THR A 375 8.29 31.11 -12.85
C THR A 375 8.51 31.45 -11.38
N THR A 376 8.91 32.70 -11.07
CA THR A 376 9.04 33.19 -9.70
C THR A 376 7.98 34.25 -9.47
N ILE A 377 7.12 34.06 -8.46
CA ILE A 377 6.11 35.03 -8.03
C ILE A 377 6.43 35.38 -6.58
N GLY A 378 6.64 36.65 -6.29
CA GLY A 378 7.02 37.16 -4.99
C GLY A 378 5.95 37.03 -3.91
N ALA A 379 6.19 37.60 -2.74
CA ALA A 379 5.23 37.63 -1.65
C ALA A 379 4.18 38.75 -1.87
N ASP A 380 2.97 38.53 -1.29
CA ASP A 380 1.87 39.50 -1.32
C ASP A 380 1.47 39.98 -2.73
N VAL A 381 1.73 39.15 -3.75
CA VAL A 381 1.34 39.42 -5.13
C VAL A 381 -0.15 39.12 -5.32
N HIS A 382 -0.82 39.97 -6.11
CA HIS A 382 -2.20 39.77 -6.53
C HIS A 382 -2.29 39.58 -8.04
N THR A 383 -2.39 38.35 -8.50
CA THR A 383 -2.63 38.12 -9.93
C THR A 383 -4.11 38.19 -10.22
N SER A 384 -4.45 38.75 -11.40
CA SER A 384 -5.85 38.79 -11.82
C SER A 384 -6.23 37.48 -12.58
N VAL A 385 -7.48 37.38 -12.99
CA VAL A 385 -7.99 36.20 -13.73
C VAL A 385 -7.36 36.07 -15.11
N ASP A 386 -7.25 34.84 -15.63
CA ASP A 386 -6.72 34.51 -16.98
C ASP A 386 -5.32 35.11 -17.22
N THR A 387 -4.46 35.12 -16.21
CA THR A 387 -3.07 35.54 -16.39
C THR A 387 -2.20 34.34 -16.80
N THR A 388 -1.47 34.47 -17.90
CA THR A 388 -0.47 33.50 -18.35
C THR A 388 0.94 34.04 -18.06
N PHE A 389 1.73 33.30 -17.29
CA PHE A 389 3.13 33.60 -17.05
C PHE A 389 3.99 32.79 -18.02
N VAL A 390 4.63 33.42 -18.97
CA VAL A 390 5.51 32.76 -19.93
C VAL A 390 6.91 32.66 -19.33
N ALA A 391 7.22 31.49 -18.81
CA ALA A 391 8.49 31.25 -18.12
C ALA A 391 9.71 31.24 -19.09
N PRO A 392 10.91 31.70 -18.68
CA PRO A 392 11.18 32.22 -17.32
C PRO A 392 10.69 33.66 -17.12
N VAL A 393 10.03 33.95 -15.99
CA VAL A 393 9.56 35.29 -15.67
C VAL A 393 9.49 35.46 -14.14
N THR A 394 9.80 36.68 -13.66
CA THR A 394 9.72 37.05 -12.25
C THR A 394 8.65 38.13 -12.03
N VAL A 395 7.76 37.91 -11.05
CA VAL A 395 6.82 38.91 -10.56
C VAL A 395 7.25 39.32 -9.15
N GLY A 396 7.62 40.56 -8.98
CA GLY A 396 8.17 41.10 -7.71
C GLY A 396 7.13 41.20 -6.61
N ASP A 397 7.57 41.32 -5.38
CA ASP A 397 6.73 41.40 -4.19
C ASP A 397 5.68 42.52 -4.28
N GLY A 398 4.46 42.23 -3.83
CA GLY A 398 3.35 43.23 -3.82
C GLY A 398 2.89 43.64 -5.20
N ALA A 399 3.36 43.03 -6.29
CA ALA A 399 2.96 43.38 -7.65
C ALA A 399 1.57 42.86 -7.99
N TYR A 400 0.98 43.43 -9.03
CA TYR A 400 -0.31 43.04 -9.58
C TYR A 400 -0.20 42.64 -11.04
N THR A 401 -1.09 41.79 -11.54
CA THR A 401 -1.28 41.59 -12.98
C THR A 401 -2.70 42.01 -13.39
N ALA A 402 -2.87 42.51 -14.59
CA ALA A 402 -4.19 42.82 -15.14
C ALA A 402 -4.86 41.56 -15.70
N ALA A 403 -6.18 41.48 -15.62
CA ALA A 403 -6.94 40.36 -16.16
C ALA A 403 -6.63 40.12 -17.64
N ASN A 404 -6.57 38.82 -18.04
CA ASN A 404 -6.31 38.37 -19.41
C ASN A 404 -4.95 38.92 -19.97
N SER A 405 -3.91 38.88 -19.17
CA SER A 405 -2.57 39.34 -19.57
C SER A 405 -1.61 38.14 -19.77
N ALA A 406 -0.83 38.17 -20.84
CA ALA A 406 0.33 37.30 -21.03
C ALA A 406 1.58 38.04 -20.54
N ILE A 407 2.09 37.63 -19.40
CA ILE A 407 3.29 38.22 -18.77
C ILE A 407 4.52 37.51 -19.32
N THR A 408 5.29 38.22 -20.15
CA THR A 408 6.49 37.72 -20.84
C THR A 408 7.79 38.35 -20.35
N ASP A 409 7.68 39.47 -19.63
CA ASP A 409 8.78 40.22 -19.06
C ASP A 409 8.59 40.37 -17.55
N ASP A 410 9.67 40.55 -16.80
CA ASP A 410 9.64 40.70 -15.35
C ASP A 410 8.78 41.90 -14.92
N VAL A 411 7.95 41.69 -13.89
CA VAL A 411 7.14 42.73 -13.27
C VAL A 411 7.84 43.20 -12.00
N PRO A 412 8.26 44.46 -11.94
CA PRO A 412 8.93 45.01 -10.73
C PRO A 412 8.03 44.95 -9.48
N PRO A 413 8.64 44.92 -8.28
CA PRO A 413 7.88 44.98 -7.03
C PRO A 413 6.90 46.16 -6.99
N GLY A 414 5.67 45.90 -6.50
CA GLY A 414 4.60 46.90 -6.40
C GLY A 414 4.06 47.44 -7.73
N ALA A 415 4.51 46.90 -8.86
CA ALA A 415 4.05 47.32 -10.19
C ALA A 415 2.80 46.58 -10.65
N LEU A 416 2.15 47.10 -11.68
CA LEU A 416 1.04 46.41 -12.39
C LEU A 416 1.51 45.99 -13.78
N GLY A 417 1.62 44.68 -14.03
CA GLY A 417 1.85 44.07 -15.35
C GLY A 417 0.55 44.06 -16.18
N ILE A 418 0.56 44.69 -17.35
CA ILE A 418 -0.58 44.69 -18.30
C ILE A 418 -0.08 44.30 -19.68
N ALA A 419 -0.62 43.21 -20.24
CA ALA A 419 -0.30 42.75 -21.59
C ALA A 419 -1.56 42.27 -22.30
N ARG A 420 -2.45 43.23 -22.63
CA ARG A 420 -3.70 42.99 -23.37
C ARG A 420 -4.10 44.20 -24.21
N PRO A 421 -4.80 44.02 -25.36
CA PRO A 421 -5.31 45.12 -26.13
C PRO A 421 -6.37 45.95 -25.39
N ARG A 422 -6.54 47.21 -25.77
CA ARG A 422 -7.68 48.02 -25.27
C ARG A 422 -8.96 47.51 -25.89
N GLN A 423 -10.02 47.51 -25.10
CA GLN A 423 -11.35 47.14 -25.55
C GLN A 423 -11.88 48.14 -26.61
N THR A 424 -12.42 47.59 -27.69
CA THR A 424 -13.17 48.37 -28.72
C THR A 424 -14.60 47.89 -28.76
N ASN A 425 -15.56 48.81 -28.61
CA ASN A 425 -16.98 48.51 -28.76
C ASN A 425 -17.41 48.75 -30.21
N ILE A 426 -18.12 47.78 -30.78
CA ILE A 426 -18.68 47.88 -32.14
C ILE A 426 -20.18 48.11 -32.01
N GLU A 427 -20.61 49.36 -32.14
CA GLU A 427 -22.02 49.75 -32.03
C GLU A 427 -22.87 49.10 -33.13
N GLY A 428 -24.13 48.77 -32.83
CA GLY A 428 -25.05 48.11 -33.76
C GLY A 428 -24.67 46.68 -34.19
N TYR A 429 -23.70 46.02 -33.53
CA TYR A 429 -23.24 44.69 -33.92
C TYR A 429 -24.37 43.65 -33.84
N ALA A 430 -25.20 43.68 -32.79
CA ALA A 430 -26.30 42.74 -32.60
C ALA A 430 -27.40 42.92 -33.69
N GLU A 431 -27.68 44.15 -34.11
CA GLU A 431 -28.63 44.45 -35.15
C GLU A 431 -28.17 43.90 -36.52
N ARG A 432 -26.90 44.04 -36.84
CA ARG A 432 -26.32 43.50 -38.07
C ARG A 432 -26.31 41.95 -38.11
N LYS A 433 -26.42 41.29 -36.98
CA LYS A 433 -26.46 39.83 -36.85
C LYS A 433 -27.88 39.27 -36.77
N ARG A 434 -28.90 40.09 -36.61
CA ARG A 434 -30.29 39.61 -36.67
C ARG A 434 -30.60 39.15 -38.09
N LYS A 435 -30.94 37.86 -38.23
CA LYS A 435 -31.50 37.35 -39.48
C LYS A 435 -32.83 38.15 -39.77
N PRO A 436 -33.08 38.57 -41.01
CA PRO A 436 -34.39 39.09 -41.36
C PRO A 436 -35.44 38.05 -40.97
N PRO A 437 -36.64 38.48 -40.51
CA PRO A 437 -37.72 37.55 -40.23
C PRO A 437 -38.00 36.72 -41.48
N ASP A 438 -38.18 35.43 -41.28
CA ASP A 438 -38.51 34.49 -42.37
C ASP A 438 -39.87 34.91 -42.96
N THR A 439 -39.86 35.51 -44.14
CA THR A 439 -41.06 35.99 -44.86
C THR A 439 -41.68 34.90 -45.73
N SER A 440 -41.42 33.62 -45.40
CA SER A 440 -42.08 32.51 -46.04
C SER A 440 -43.23 31.98 -45.15
N SER A 441 -44.41 32.60 -45.31
CA SER A 441 -45.68 31.99 -44.92
C SER A 441 -46.49 31.77 -46.19
#